data_5a87c6396aeae23686d48d6eee063d85
#
_entry.id   5a87c6396aeae23686d48d6eee063d85
#
_cell.length_a   1.000
_cell.length_b   1.000
_cell.length_c   1.000
_cell.angle_alpha   90.00
_cell.angle_beta   90.00
_cell.angle_gamma   90.00
#
_symmetry.space_group_name_H-M   'P 1'
#
loop_
_entity.id
_entity.type
_entity.pdbx_description
1 polymer ?
#
loop_
_entity_poly.entity_id
_entity_poly.type
_entity_poly.pdbx_seq_one_letter_code
_entity_poly.pdbx_strand_id
1 'polypeptide(L)'
;MSYKYLVKRLEDSGYETYLVGGVLRDKLLGEKIHDIDLTTRARPEQIMKIFSDMKLIDIGKKFGTIKVIYKSEEFEITSFRAESLYKDKRHPDKISFSNTIEEDLKRRDFTINAMAERNGKIIDLFDGKKDLKNKIIRAVGNPYERIEEDYLRALRAVRFATVLDFEIEKNLKNAIKNKKNNIEEISKERIRDEIDKILLSKNPSRGIRLLENLDLLEYIFPEVKKMIGFNQHSSHHKFDLFEHSMKVLDMTPANLKTRMAGLFHDTGKIDTFFLDENGEGRFFGHQEISKEIIKNRLKELKYPKKFIENTLLLVERHMDNTNTYTKKSVRKLLRKVGDENIYDLFDLQKADVLSTVHDNTENILNAKKLLEEILNSNTPRKKDQIDFSGNDLIEIGFKEGKELGEILNEVYNLVMDEKLENKKSEIVKYIKNKYNNLDRNY
;
A
#
# COMPACT_ATOMS: atom_id res chain seq x y z
N MET A 1 0.48 7.59 31.11
CA MET A 1 0.91 7.78 29.71
C MET A 1 2.26 8.48 29.75
N SER A 2 3.22 7.96 29.03
CA SER A 2 4.65 8.36 29.05
C SER A 2 4.89 9.81 28.63
N TYR A 3 4.08 10.34 27.73
CA TYR A 3 4.21 11.73 27.26
C TYR A 3 4.04 12.80 28.35
N LYS A 4 3.25 12.51 29.41
CA LYS A 4 3.07 13.46 30.53
C LYS A 4 4.39 13.80 31.23
N TYR A 5 5.33 12.84 31.26
CA TYR A 5 6.66 13.08 31.81
C TYR A 5 7.45 14.05 30.92
N LEU A 6 7.38 13.89 29.60
CA LEU A 6 8.08 14.78 28.66
C LEU A 6 7.48 16.19 28.70
N VAL A 7 6.15 16.30 28.74
CA VAL A 7 5.46 17.59 28.90
C VAL A 7 5.90 18.27 30.19
N LYS A 8 5.92 17.54 31.33
CA LYS A 8 6.35 18.10 32.61
C LYS A 8 7.80 18.62 32.56
N ARG A 9 8.74 17.88 31.98
CA ARG A 9 10.14 18.32 31.84
C ARG A 9 10.29 19.61 31.05
N LEU A 10 9.54 19.77 29.97
CA LEU A 10 9.52 21.00 29.16
C LEU A 10 8.93 22.16 29.96
N GLU A 11 7.82 21.93 30.67
CA GLU A 11 7.16 22.96 31.48
C GLU A 11 7.99 23.37 32.71
N ASP A 12 8.61 22.43 33.40
CA ASP A 12 9.55 22.69 34.49
C ASP A 12 10.80 23.50 34.03
N SER A 13 11.12 23.39 32.72
CA SER A 13 12.16 24.20 32.06
C SER A 13 11.65 25.55 31.54
N GLY A 14 10.38 25.91 31.80
CA GLY A 14 9.79 27.21 31.46
C GLY A 14 9.19 27.26 30.04
N TYR A 15 8.98 26.11 29.37
CA TYR A 15 8.43 26.07 28.02
C TYR A 15 7.02 25.47 27.97
N GLU A 16 6.07 26.29 27.57
CA GLU A 16 4.71 25.82 27.31
C GLU A 16 4.69 24.69 26.31
N THR A 17 3.95 23.62 26.64
CA THR A 17 3.87 22.39 25.82
C THR A 17 2.45 21.88 25.72
N TYR A 18 2.06 21.49 24.51
CA TYR A 18 0.71 21.06 24.19
C TYR A 18 0.72 19.74 23.46
N LEU A 19 -0.31 18.92 23.72
CA LEU A 19 -0.69 17.79 22.90
C LEU A 19 -1.48 18.34 21.71
N VAL A 20 -1.13 17.93 20.47
CA VAL A 20 -1.71 18.54 19.25
C VAL A 20 -1.92 17.52 18.14
N GLY A 21 -2.63 17.94 17.09
CA GLY A 21 -2.72 17.20 15.83
C GLY A 21 -3.57 15.96 15.90
N GLY A 22 -3.12 14.91 15.22
CA GLY A 22 -3.85 13.65 15.07
C GLY A 22 -4.18 12.99 16.40
N VAL A 23 -3.25 13.00 17.35
CA VAL A 23 -3.45 12.39 18.66
C VAL A 23 -4.62 13.00 19.44
N LEU A 24 -4.80 14.33 19.37
CA LEU A 24 -5.92 14.98 20.07
C LEU A 24 -7.25 14.70 19.35
N ARG A 25 -7.25 14.73 18.04
CA ARG A 25 -8.40 14.31 17.23
C ARG A 25 -8.83 12.88 17.57
N ASP A 26 -7.89 11.92 17.54
CA ASP A 26 -8.17 10.50 17.77
C ASP A 26 -8.63 10.25 19.20
N LYS A 27 -8.04 10.97 20.18
CA LYS A 27 -8.51 10.98 21.58
C LYS A 27 -9.97 11.45 21.69
N LEU A 28 -10.36 12.50 20.96
CA LEU A 28 -11.72 13.05 20.97
C LEU A 28 -12.72 12.13 20.25
N LEU A 29 -12.27 11.34 19.28
CA LEU A 29 -13.07 10.32 18.59
C LEU A 29 -13.16 9.00 19.38
N GLY A 30 -12.40 8.82 20.46
CA GLY A 30 -12.33 7.57 21.21
C GLY A 30 -11.52 6.49 20.52
N GLU A 31 -10.71 6.86 19.52
CA GLU A 31 -9.86 5.96 18.75
C GLU A 31 -8.54 5.66 19.48
N LYS A 32 -7.89 4.57 19.06
CA LYS A 32 -6.59 4.20 19.61
C LYS A 32 -5.53 5.20 19.18
N ILE A 33 -4.80 5.75 20.16
CA ILE A 33 -3.69 6.67 19.93
C ILE A 33 -2.46 5.85 19.49
N HIS A 34 -1.86 6.21 18.35
CA HIS A 34 -0.65 5.58 17.82
C HIS A 34 0.57 6.48 17.96
N ASP A 35 0.52 7.68 17.39
CA ASP A 35 1.62 8.63 17.38
C ASP A 35 1.30 9.81 18.29
N ILE A 36 2.24 10.19 19.16
CA ILE A 36 2.04 11.31 20.08
C ILE A 36 2.86 12.50 19.63
N ASP A 37 2.14 13.50 19.11
CA ASP A 37 2.69 14.78 18.69
C ASP A 37 2.57 15.81 19.82
N LEU A 38 3.72 16.37 20.22
CA LEU A 38 3.81 17.49 21.14
C LEU A 38 4.27 18.72 20.38
N THR A 39 3.72 19.88 20.74
CA THR A 39 4.27 21.17 20.29
C THR A 39 4.63 22.04 21.47
N THR A 40 5.73 22.79 21.37
CA THR A 40 6.28 23.57 22.50
C THR A 40 6.88 24.89 22.03
N ARG A 41 6.96 25.85 22.98
CA ARG A 41 7.71 27.09 22.75
C ARG A 41 9.23 26.90 22.70
N ALA A 42 9.74 25.78 23.23
CA ALA A 42 11.17 25.47 23.18
C ALA A 42 11.66 25.34 21.75
N ARG A 43 12.86 25.86 21.46
CA ARG A 43 13.55 25.68 20.15
C ARG A 43 14.24 24.33 20.10
N PRO A 44 14.56 23.81 18.91
CA PRO A 44 15.19 22.48 18.78
C PRO A 44 16.40 22.27 19.67
N GLU A 45 17.29 23.28 19.77
CA GLU A 45 18.48 23.22 20.60
C GLU A 45 18.13 23.10 22.09
N GLN A 46 17.07 23.77 22.52
CA GLN A 46 16.58 23.73 23.91
C GLN A 46 15.94 22.36 24.20
N ILE A 47 15.15 21.82 23.24
CA ILE A 47 14.57 20.47 23.33
C ILE A 47 15.70 19.44 23.47
N MET A 48 16.73 19.51 22.61
CA MET A 48 17.87 18.61 22.67
C MET A 48 18.63 18.71 24.00
N LYS A 49 18.77 19.91 24.55
CA LYS A 49 19.44 20.14 25.85
C LYS A 49 18.60 19.53 27.00
N ILE A 50 17.29 19.74 27.01
CA ILE A 50 16.38 19.23 28.05
C ILE A 50 16.36 17.70 28.09
N PHE A 51 16.43 17.05 26.94
CA PHE A 51 16.39 15.59 26.81
C PHE A 51 17.74 14.97 26.47
N SER A 52 18.86 15.63 26.84
CA SER A 52 20.23 15.15 26.54
C SER A 52 20.57 13.79 27.16
N ASP A 53 19.83 13.36 28.18
CA ASP A 53 19.91 12.06 28.84
C ASP A 53 19.09 10.95 28.15
N MET A 54 18.41 11.28 27.04
CA MET A 54 17.58 10.35 26.26
C MET A 54 18.14 10.15 24.85
N LYS A 55 17.67 9.11 24.18
CA LYS A 55 17.99 8.91 22.78
C LYS A 55 17.18 9.89 21.92
N LEU A 56 17.88 10.74 21.18
CA LEU A 56 17.32 11.74 20.28
C LEU A 56 17.59 11.35 18.83
N ILE A 57 16.62 11.59 17.96
CA ILE A 57 16.76 11.42 16.51
C ILE A 57 16.40 12.75 15.85
N ASP A 58 17.32 13.26 15.05
CA ASP A 58 17.09 14.43 14.20
C ASP A 58 16.31 14.00 12.95
N ILE A 59 15.01 14.11 13.01
CA ILE A 59 14.12 13.82 11.85
C ILE A 59 13.77 15.07 11.07
N GLY A 60 14.10 16.25 11.59
CA GLY A 60 13.73 17.51 10.98
C GLY A 60 14.07 18.73 11.83
N LYS A 61 15.26 18.77 12.44
CA LYS A 61 15.72 19.90 13.24
C LYS A 61 15.63 21.23 12.47
N LYS A 62 15.97 21.22 11.17
CA LYS A 62 15.78 22.37 10.28
C LYS A 62 14.33 22.82 10.20
N PHE A 63 13.39 21.89 10.43
CA PHE A 63 11.95 22.10 10.44
C PHE A 63 11.37 22.23 11.85
N GLY A 64 12.21 22.27 12.89
CA GLY A 64 11.78 22.47 14.26
C GLY A 64 11.30 21.22 14.99
N THR A 65 11.48 20.00 14.44
CA THR A 65 11.00 18.76 15.03
C THR A 65 12.18 17.89 15.50
N ILE A 66 12.10 17.43 16.74
CA ILE A 66 13.01 16.46 17.35
C ILE A 66 12.21 15.26 17.82
N LYS A 67 12.66 14.05 17.47
CA LYS A 67 12.08 12.80 17.97
C LYS A 67 12.82 12.37 19.23
N VAL A 68 12.08 12.18 20.32
CA VAL A 68 12.58 11.71 21.61
C VAL A 68 12.10 10.28 21.83
N ILE A 69 13.00 9.37 22.18
CA ILE A 69 12.65 7.98 22.54
C ILE A 69 12.67 7.87 24.06
N TYR A 70 11.52 7.53 24.63
CA TYR A 70 11.37 7.33 26.05
C TYR A 70 10.53 6.06 26.35
N LYS A 71 11.08 5.14 27.16
CA LYS A 71 10.44 3.84 27.50
C LYS A 71 10.02 3.03 26.26
N SER A 72 10.88 3.00 25.23
CA SER A 72 10.64 2.33 23.95
C SER A 72 9.47 2.91 23.12
N GLU A 73 8.91 4.04 23.52
CA GLU A 73 7.93 4.81 22.75
C GLU A 73 8.61 5.99 22.07
N GLU A 74 8.13 6.35 20.86
CA GLU A 74 8.63 7.49 20.09
C GLU A 74 7.69 8.69 20.23
N PHE A 75 8.27 9.88 20.46
CA PHE A 75 7.51 11.13 20.61
C PHE A 75 8.08 12.19 19.69
N GLU A 76 7.23 12.80 18.88
CA GLU A 76 7.63 13.95 18.06
C GLU A 76 7.35 15.25 18.82
N ILE A 77 8.43 16.01 19.08
CA ILE A 77 8.34 17.31 19.76
C ILE A 77 8.71 18.39 18.75
N THR A 78 7.74 19.23 18.42
CA THR A 78 7.90 20.30 17.42
C THR A 78 7.85 21.68 18.10
N SER A 79 8.78 22.55 17.76
CA SER A 79 8.73 23.98 18.18
C SER A 79 7.55 24.68 17.52
N PHE A 80 6.90 25.62 18.23
CA PHE A 80 5.87 26.47 17.60
C PHE A 80 6.41 27.14 16.35
N ARG A 81 5.63 27.09 15.27
CA ARG A 81 5.97 27.69 13.98
C ARG A 81 4.95 28.78 13.63
N ALA A 82 5.41 29.86 13.06
CA ALA A 82 4.56 30.85 12.40
C ALA A 82 4.38 30.47 10.92
N GLU A 83 3.42 31.11 10.27
CA GLU A 83 3.30 31.06 8.82
C GLU A 83 4.59 31.57 8.16
N SER A 84 5.06 30.83 7.17
CA SER A 84 6.24 31.20 6.37
C SER A 84 5.83 31.38 4.93
N LEU A 85 6.38 32.35 4.23
CA LEU A 85 6.20 32.50 2.80
C LEU A 85 6.87 31.31 2.09
N TYR A 86 6.12 30.55 1.34
CA TYR A 86 6.57 29.44 0.51
C TYR A 86 6.95 29.97 -0.86
N LYS A 87 8.26 30.10 -1.17
CA LYS A 87 8.70 30.50 -2.51
C LYS A 87 8.66 29.34 -3.50
N ASP A 88 8.92 28.11 -3.01
CA ASP A 88 8.97 26.90 -3.83
C ASP A 88 7.75 25.96 -3.63
N LYS A 89 6.69 26.46 -2.94
CA LYS A 89 5.46 25.70 -2.62
C LYS A 89 5.72 24.35 -1.88
N ARG A 90 6.95 24.15 -1.37
CA ARG A 90 7.34 22.90 -0.69
C ARG A 90 7.98 23.13 0.68
N HIS A 91 8.97 24.01 0.72
CA HIS A 91 9.72 24.30 1.93
C HIS A 91 9.69 25.79 2.18
N PRO A 92 9.43 26.24 3.41
CA PRO A 92 9.68 27.62 3.74
C PRO A 92 11.20 27.90 3.62
N ASP A 93 11.59 28.92 2.87
CA ASP A 93 12.98 29.36 2.73
C ASP A 93 13.64 29.60 4.08
N LYS A 94 12.84 30.04 5.05
CA LYS A 94 13.22 30.14 6.48
C LYS A 94 12.00 29.75 7.30
N ILE A 95 12.16 28.79 8.21
CA ILE A 95 11.14 28.54 9.21
C ILE A 95 11.16 29.70 10.19
N SER A 96 10.04 30.37 10.30
CA SER A 96 9.78 31.31 11.34
C SER A 96 9.19 30.57 12.54
N PHE A 97 9.91 30.61 13.66
CA PHE A 97 9.39 30.07 14.89
C PHE A 97 8.48 31.07 15.59
N SER A 98 7.33 30.61 16.04
CA SER A 98 6.39 31.38 16.85
C SER A 98 6.73 31.32 18.35
N ASN A 99 6.16 32.25 19.08
CA ASN A 99 6.15 32.24 20.55
C ASN A 99 4.75 31.87 21.12
N THR A 100 3.75 31.73 20.27
CA THR A 100 2.36 31.48 20.67
C THR A 100 1.81 30.21 20.02
N ILE A 101 0.94 29.52 20.75
CA ILE A 101 0.25 28.32 20.22
C ILE A 101 -0.74 28.69 19.14
N GLU A 102 -1.35 29.87 19.20
CA GLU A 102 -2.33 30.36 18.25
C GLU A 102 -1.77 30.42 16.83
N GLU A 103 -0.54 30.94 16.67
CA GLU A 103 0.14 30.97 15.38
C GLU A 103 0.47 29.56 14.87
N ASP A 104 0.86 28.64 15.75
CA ASP A 104 1.11 27.25 15.35
C ASP A 104 -0.17 26.55 14.88
N LEU A 105 -1.29 26.80 15.55
CA LEU A 105 -2.60 26.24 15.16
C LEU A 105 -3.08 26.84 13.84
N LYS A 106 -2.88 28.14 13.63
CA LYS A 106 -3.36 28.87 12.43
C LYS A 106 -2.75 28.32 11.13
N ARG A 107 -1.49 27.88 11.13
CA ARG A 107 -0.81 27.35 9.94
C ARG A 107 -1.17 25.90 9.58
N ARG A 108 -1.94 25.21 10.43
CA ARG A 108 -2.31 23.80 10.20
C ARG A 108 -3.27 23.64 9.03
N ASP A 109 -3.37 22.41 8.52
CA ASP A 109 -4.16 22.10 7.33
C ASP A 109 -5.69 22.18 7.59
N PHE A 110 -6.17 21.43 8.58
CA PHE A 110 -7.61 21.27 8.84
C PHE A 110 -7.95 21.58 10.29
N THR A 111 -9.17 22.07 10.49
CA THR A 111 -9.72 22.45 11.82
C THR A 111 -9.63 21.30 12.80
N ILE A 112 -9.94 20.07 12.38
CA ILE A 112 -9.90 18.86 13.20
C ILE A 112 -8.48 18.49 13.68
N ASN A 113 -7.43 19.03 13.07
CA ASN A 113 -6.03 18.85 13.45
C ASN A 113 -5.44 20.12 14.08
N ALA A 114 -6.21 21.21 14.14
CA ALA A 114 -5.79 22.52 14.62
C ALA A 114 -6.31 22.84 16.04
N MET A 115 -6.27 21.82 16.90
CA MET A 115 -6.59 21.91 18.32
C MET A 115 -5.37 21.59 19.15
N ALA A 116 -5.27 22.15 20.37
CA ALA A 116 -4.21 21.89 21.31
C ALA A 116 -4.78 21.58 22.70
N GLU A 117 -4.14 20.68 23.47
CA GLU A 117 -4.52 20.37 24.84
C GLU A 117 -3.36 20.63 25.80
N ARG A 118 -3.62 21.36 26.87
CA ARG A 118 -2.69 21.56 27.98
C ARG A 118 -3.45 21.47 29.29
N ASN A 119 -2.97 20.67 30.24
CA ASN A 119 -3.57 20.51 31.57
C ASN A 119 -5.08 20.17 31.52
N GLY A 120 -5.50 19.34 30.55
CA GLY A 120 -6.91 18.94 30.36
C GLY A 120 -7.79 20.01 29.72
N LYS A 121 -7.28 21.21 29.44
CA LYS A 121 -8.01 22.26 28.72
C LYS A 121 -7.67 22.21 27.23
N ILE A 122 -8.70 22.22 26.38
CA ILE A 122 -8.55 22.24 24.93
C ILE A 122 -8.69 23.65 24.42
N ILE A 123 -7.71 24.08 23.64
CA ILE A 123 -7.72 25.30 22.83
C ILE A 123 -8.21 24.89 21.45
N ASP A 124 -9.34 25.45 21.02
CA ASP A 124 -9.99 25.20 19.73
C ASP A 124 -10.43 26.55 19.13
N LEU A 125 -9.55 27.12 18.32
CA LEU A 125 -9.73 28.47 17.74
C LEU A 125 -10.54 28.45 16.42
N PHE A 126 -10.70 27.26 15.84
CA PHE A 126 -11.24 27.09 14.48
C PHE A 126 -12.43 26.14 14.43
N ASP A 127 -13.14 25.94 15.56
CA ASP A 127 -14.29 25.04 15.63
C ASP A 127 -13.99 23.55 15.28
N GLY A 128 -12.77 23.08 15.55
CA GLY A 128 -12.34 21.71 15.23
C GLY A 128 -13.21 20.64 15.92
N LYS A 129 -13.64 20.86 17.18
CA LYS A 129 -14.57 19.96 17.88
C LYS A 129 -15.94 19.88 17.18
N LYS A 130 -16.43 21.01 16.67
CA LYS A 130 -17.70 21.09 15.94
C LYS A 130 -17.59 20.31 14.62
N ASP A 131 -16.48 20.50 13.89
CA ASP A 131 -16.24 19.79 12.64
C ASP A 131 -16.03 18.29 12.87
N LEU A 132 -15.37 17.87 13.94
CA LEU A 132 -15.29 16.46 14.35
C LEU A 132 -16.67 15.85 14.60
N LYS A 133 -17.52 16.55 15.37
CA LYS A 133 -18.89 16.11 15.67
C LYS A 133 -19.73 15.99 14.39
N ASN A 134 -19.55 16.93 13.46
CA ASN A 134 -20.30 16.98 12.19
C ASN A 134 -19.66 16.13 11.09
N LYS A 135 -18.53 15.48 11.37
CA LYS A 135 -17.78 14.67 10.38
C LYS A 135 -17.36 15.47 9.14
N ILE A 136 -16.80 16.65 9.33
CA ILE A 136 -16.41 17.57 8.24
C ILE A 136 -14.89 17.77 8.23
N ILE A 137 -14.30 17.69 7.05
CA ILE A 137 -12.93 18.14 6.77
C ILE A 137 -12.99 19.56 6.24
N ARG A 138 -12.57 20.53 7.05
CA ARG A 138 -12.53 21.95 6.74
C ARG A 138 -11.12 22.48 6.88
N ALA A 139 -10.70 23.34 5.94
CA ALA A 139 -9.42 24.04 6.05
C ALA A 139 -9.42 25.06 7.19
N VAL A 140 -8.27 25.27 7.81
CA VAL A 140 -8.07 26.38 8.75
C VAL A 140 -8.02 27.68 7.96
N GLY A 141 -8.91 28.64 8.30
CA GLY A 141 -8.97 29.92 7.60
C GLY A 141 -9.51 29.83 6.18
N ASN A 142 -8.89 30.53 5.23
CA ASN A 142 -9.31 30.55 3.83
C ASN A 142 -8.84 29.29 3.08
N PRO A 143 -9.73 28.41 2.56
CA PRO A 143 -9.34 27.19 1.87
C PRO A 143 -8.51 27.45 0.60
N TYR A 144 -8.75 28.55 -0.12
CA TYR A 144 -7.99 28.86 -1.34
C TYR A 144 -6.53 29.18 -1.01
N GLU A 145 -6.28 29.95 0.05
CA GLU A 145 -4.93 30.25 0.52
C GLU A 145 -4.23 28.97 1.02
N ARG A 146 -4.93 28.15 1.82
CA ARG A 146 -4.36 26.89 2.35
C ARG A 146 -3.97 25.90 1.27
N ILE A 147 -4.76 25.79 0.20
CA ILE A 147 -4.45 24.93 -0.95
C ILE A 147 -3.32 25.53 -1.80
N GLU A 148 -3.26 26.85 -1.94
CA GLU A 148 -2.17 27.53 -2.70
C GLU A 148 -0.80 27.35 -2.02
N GLU A 149 -0.74 27.39 -0.69
CA GLU A 149 0.50 27.23 0.08
C GLU A 149 1.15 25.84 -0.09
N ASP A 150 0.37 24.79 -0.08
CA ASP A 150 0.83 23.41 -0.29
C ASP A 150 -0.32 22.57 -0.83
N TYR A 151 -0.29 22.32 -2.14
CA TYR A 151 -1.34 21.55 -2.78
C TYR A 151 -1.45 20.09 -2.30
N LEU A 152 -0.44 19.54 -1.63
CA LEU A 152 -0.56 18.24 -0.97
C LEU A 152 -1.74 18.18 0.01
N ARG A 153 -2.16 19.30 0.56
CA ARG A 153 -3.35 19.40 1.42
C ARG A 153 -4.63 18.91 0.72
N ALA A 154 -4.70 18.99 -0.62
CA ALA A 154 -5.80 18.41 -1.39
C ALA A 154 -5.85 16.88 -1.23
N LEU A 155 -4.72 16.18 -1.39
CA LEU A 155 -4.62 14.73 -1.19
C LEU A 155 -4.82 14.34 0.28
N ARG A 156 -4.30 15.16 1.20
CA ARG A 156 -4.54 14.98 2.63
C ARG A 156 -6.03 15.11 3.00
N ALA A 157 -6.78 16.05 2.36
CA ALA A 157 -8.23 16.18 2.55
C ALA A 157 -8.95 14.90 2.10
N VAL A 158 -8.60 14.36 0.91
CA VAL A 158 -9.14 13.08 0.42
C VAL A 158 -8.81 11.95 1.40
N ARG A 159 -7.56 11.85 1.84
CA ARG A 159 -7.14 10.82 2.80
C ARG A 159 -7.91 10.91 4.11
N PHE A 160 -8.01 12.10 4.73
CA PHE A 160 -8.74 12.24 5.98
C PHE A 160 -10.24 11.96 5.80
N ALA A 161 -10.83 12.42 4.70
CA ALA A 161 -12.23 12.11 4.39
C ALA A 161 -12.46 10.61 4.23
N THR A 162 -11.50 9.88 3.63
CA THR A 162 -11.59 8.44 3.44
C THR A 162 -11.37 7.68 4.75
N VAL A 163 -10.29 8.00 5.48
CA VAL A 163 -9.89 7.26 6.69
C VAL A 163 -10.86 7.48 7.84
N LEU A 164 -11.36 8.71 8.03
CA LEU A 164 -12.28 9.07 9.10
C LEU A 164 -13.76 8.92 8.73
N ASP A 165 -14.05 8.62 7.47
CA ASP A 165 -15.42 8.61 6.91
C ASP A 165 -16.13 9.95 7.10
N PHE A 166 -15.43 11.04 6.74
CA PHE A 166 -15.91 12.43 6.86
C PHE A 166 -16.18 13.03 5.48
N GLU A 167 -17.01 14.07 5.42
CA GLU A 167 -17.24 14.84 4.20
C GLU A 167 -16.28 16.02 4.09
N ILE A 168 -15.81 16.31 2.87
CA ILE A 168 -14.99 17.49 2.60
C ILE A 168 -15.93 18.69 2.45
N GLU A 169 -15.63 19.79 3.15
CA GLU A 169 -16.42 21.02 3.12
C GLU A 169 -16.46 21.61 1.70
N LYS A 170 -17.60 22.23 1.33
CA LYS A 170 -17.90 22.70 -0.03
C LYS A 170 -16.86 23.70 -0.57
N ASN A 171 -16.45 24.69 0.25
CA ASN A 171 -15.47 25.68 -0.22
C ASN A 171 -14.08 25.07 -0.39
N LEU A 172 -13.73 24.08 0.45
CA LEU A 172 -12.51 23.33 0.29
C LEU A 172 -12.53 22.48 -0.98
N LYS A 173 -13.66 21.80 -1.29
CA LYS A 173 -13.84 21.08 -2.58
C LYS A 173 -13.64 22.03 -3.76
N ASN A 174 -14.23 23.21 -3.72
CA ASN A 174 -14.09 24.22 -4.78
C ASN A 174 -12.64 24.71 -4.93
N ALA A 175 -11.95 24.99 -3.81
CA ALA A 175 -10.56 25.41 -3.82
C ALA A 175 -9.65 24.34 -4.45
N ILE A 176 -9.86 23.06 -4.10
CA ILE A 176 -9.12 21.93 -4.67
C ILE A 176 -9.32 21.86 -6.18
N LYS A 177 -10.59 21.87 -6.65
CA LYS A 177 -10.90 21.80 -8.09
C LYS A 177 -10.30 22.96 -8.87
N ASN A 178 -10.42 24.18 -8.35
CA ASN A 178 -9.91 25.37 -9.05
C ASN A 178 -8.39 25.39 -9.21
N LYS A 179 -7.67 24.67 -8.38
CA LYS A 179 -6.19 24.61 -8.38
C LYS A 179 -5.64 23.22 -8.74
N LYS A 180 -6.45 22.36 -9.35
CA LYS A 180 -6.10 20.94 -9.61
C LYS A 180 -4.77 20.75 -10.36
N ASN A 181 -4.40 21.66 -11.25
CA ASN A 181 -3.13 21.57 -11.98
C ASN A 181 -1.89 21.68 -11.07
N ASN A 182 -2.02 22.29 -9.88
CA ASN A 182 -0.92 22.38 -8.92
C ASN A 182 -0.47 21.01 -8.35
N ILE A 183 -1.23 19.94 -8.60
CA ILE A 183 -0.83 18.57 -8.24
C ILE A 183 0.46 18.14 -8.94
N GLU A 184 0.74 18.66 -10.13
CA GLU A 184 1.94 18.38 -10.91
C GLU A 184 3.22 18.94 -10.24
N GLU A 185 3.07 19.95 -9.38
CA GLU A 185 4.18 20.54 -8.63
C GLU A 185 4.60 19.70 -7.40
N ILE A 186 3.76 18.70 -7.01
CA ILE A 186 4.04 17.84 -5.86
C ILE A 186 4.98 16.72 -6.26
N SER A 187 5.98 16.43 -5.44
CA SER A 187 6.86 15.29 -5.69
C SER A 187 6.06 13.97 -5.68
N LYS A 188 6.39 13.07 -6.58
CA LYS A 188 5.70 11.80 -6.77
C LYS A 188 5.72 10.93 -5.51
N GLU A 189 6.76 11.02 -4.70
CA GLU A 189 6.87 10.33 -3.41
C GLU A 189 5.82 10.83 -2.41
N ARG A 190 5.58 12.16 -2.34
CA ARG A 190 4.54 12.72 -1.44
C ARG A 190 3.14 12.31 -1.90
N ILE A 191 2.89 12.29 -3.21
CA ILE A 191 1.62 11.79 -3.79
C ILE A 191 1.44 10.33 -3.40
N ARG A 192 2.46 9.47 -3.64
CA ARG A 192 2.46 8.06 -3.28
C ARG A 192 2.11 7.84 -1.82
N ASP A 193 2.76 8.57 -0.90
CA ASP A 193 2.57 8.37 0.54
C ASP A 193 1.14 8.69 1.01
N GLU A 194 0.43 9.63 0.36
CA GLU A 194 -0.99 9.89 0.65
C GLU A 194 -1.90 8.83 0.00
N ILE A 195 -1.61 8.41 -1.24
CA ILE A 195 -2.34 7.34 -1.94
C ILE A 195 -2.23 6.01 -1.19
N ASP A 196 -1.06 5.65 -0.69
CA ASP A 196 -0.85 4.43 0.09
C ASP A 196 -1.77 4.39 1.32
N LYS A 197 -1.89 5.52 2.03
CA LYS A 197 -2.78 5.65 3.19
C LYS A 197 -4.26 5.58 2.81
N ILE A 198 -4.63 6.09 1.64
CA ILE A 198 -5.98 5.97 1.09
C ILE A 198 -6.28 4.50 0.77
N LEU A 199 -5.38 3.83 0.06
CA LEU A 199 -5.55 2.43 -0.31
C LEU A 199 -5.56 1.50 0.91
N LEU A 200 -4.81 1.80 1.96
CA LEU A 200 -4.78 1.01 3.21
C LEU A 200 -5.95 1.30 4.16
N SER A 201 -6.82 2.26 3.83
CA SER A 201 -7.99 2.61 4.64
C SER A 201 -9.04 1.47 4.67
N LYS A 202 -10.05 1.62 5.54
CA LYS A 202 -11.17 0.67 5.63
C LYS A 202 -12.02 0.64 4.35
N ASN A 203 -12.20 1.79 3.71
CA ASN A 203 -13.05 1.96 2.51
C ASN A 203 -12.24 2.62 1.38
N PRO A 204 -11.28 1.92 0.76
CA PRO A 204 -10.35 2.52 -0.21
C PRO A 204 -11.03 3.04 -1.47
N SER A 205 -12.11 2.39 -1.95
CA SER A 205 -12.86 2.85 -3.13
C SER A 205 -13.46 4.24 -2.94
N ARG A 206 -13.87 4.58 -1.70
CA ARG A 206 -14.33 5.94 -1.36
C ARG A 206 -13.26 6.99 -1.68
N GLY A 207 -12.00 6.69 -1.36
CA GLY A 207 -10.88 7.58 -1.67
C GLY A 207 -10.67 7.78 -3.16
N ILE A 208 -10.72 6.70 -3.95
CA ILE A 208 -10.60 6.78 -5.42
C ILE A 208 -11.78 7.57 -6.02
N ARG A 209 -13.01 7.37 -5.54
CA ARG A 209 -14.18 8.15 -5.96
C ARG A 209 -14.07 9.63 -5.56
N LEU A 210 -13.50 9.93 -4.39
CA LEU A 210 -13.24 11.32 -3.99
C LEU A 210 -12.19 11.98 -4.89
N LEU A 211 -11.13 11.27 -5.28
CA LEU A 211 -10.17 11.77 -6.27
C LEU A 211 -10.86 12.09 -7.59
N GLU A 212 -11.76 11.23 -8.05
CA GLU A 212 -12.55 11.48 -9.26
C GLU A 212 -13.46 12.70 -9.10
N ASN A 213 -14.24 12.76 -8.04
CA ASN A 213 -15.16 13.87 -7.77
C ASN A 213 -14.45 15.22 -7.63
N LEU A 214 -13.17 15.23 -7.32
CA LEU A 214 -12.33 16.43 -7.19
C LEU A 214 -11.47 16.70 -8.43
N ASP A 215 -11.68 15.96 -9.51
CA ASP A 215 -10.93 16.06 -10.77
C ASP A 215 -9.42 15.82 -10.59
N LEU A 216 -9.03 14.97 -9.60
CA LEU A 216 -7.63 14.63 -9.31
C LEU A 216 -7.22 13.27 -9.87
N LEU A 217 -8.19 12.38 -10.16
CA LEU A 217 -7.91 11.01 -10.59
C LEU A 217 -7.13 10.98 -11.90
N GLU A 218 -7.41 11.89 -12.84
CA GLU A 218 -6.75 11.99 -14.13
C GLU A 218 -5.23 12.31 -14.04
N TYR A 219 -4.80 12.98 -12.96
CA TYR A 219 -3.39 13.33 -12.72
C TYR A 219 -2.62 12.21 -11.99
N ILE A 220 -3.33 11.38 -11.24
CA ILE A 220 -2.73 10.33 -10.40
C ILE A 220 -2.79 8.98 -11.10
N PHE A 221 -3.98 8.60 -11.56
CA PHE A 221 -4.30 7.32 -12.19
C PHE A 221 -5.16 7.52 -13.45
N PRO A 222 -4.64 8.16 -14.52
CA PRO A 222 -5.39 8.40 -15.75
C PRO A 222 -5.89 7.11 -16.40
N GLU A 223 -5.23 5.97 -16.17
CA GLU A 223 -5.64 4.66 -16.66
C GLU A 223 -6.92 4.20 -15.95
N VAL A 224 -7.02 4.42 -14.64
CA VAL A 224 -8.23 4.12 -13.86
C VAL A 224 -9.36 5.07 -14.24
N LYS A 225 -9.05 6.34 -14.52
CA LYS A 225 -10.04 7.32 -15.02
C LYS A 225 -10.71 6.84 -16.31
N LYS A 226 -9.96 6.23 -17.24
CA LYS A 226 -10.51 5.72 -18.52
C LYS A 226 -11.50 4.56 -18.34
N MET A 227 -11.48 3.87 -17.19
CA MET A 227 -12.38 2.76 -16.91
C MET A 227 -13.82 3.21 -16.61
N ILE A 228 -14.02 4.49 -16.26
CA ILE A 228 -15.32 5.03 -15.89
C ILE A 228 -16.26 5.02 -17.10
N GLY A 229 -17.42 4.37 -16.92
CA GLY A 229 -18.42 4.23 -17.98
C GLY A 229 -18.03 3.24 -19.07
N PHE A 230 -16.89 2.52 -18.96
CA PHE A 230 -16.52 1.50 -19.92
C PHE A 230 -17.41 0.24 -19.74
N ASN A 231 -18.34 0.05 -20.68
CA ASN A 231 -19.20 -1.12 -20.70
C ASN A 231 -18.42 -2.34 -21.20
N GLN A 232 -18.40 -3.41 -20.40
CA GLN A 232 -17.70 -4.63 -20.74
C GLN A 232 -18.48 -5.53 -21.74
N HIS A 233 -19.75 -5.24 -22.04
CA HIS A 233 -20.61 -6.04 -22.90
C HIS A 233 -20.56 -7.54 -22.55
N SER A 234 -20.63 -7.87 -21.28
CA SER A 234 -20.49 -9.24 -20.78
C SER A 234 -21.60 -9.57 -19.81
N SER A 235 -22.23 -10.73 -20.02
CA SER A 235 -23.23 -11.29 -19.10
C SER A 235 -22.68 -11.60 -17.70
N HIS A 236 -21.35 -11.70 -17.56
CA HIS A 236 -20.66 -11.95 -16.29
C HIS A 236 -20.47 -10.70 -15.43
N HIS A 237 -20.63 -9.49 -15.99
CA HIS A 237 -20.39 -8.23 -15.29
C HIS A 237 -21.67 -7.38 -15.23
N LYS A 238 -22.12 -7.07 -13.99
CA LYS A 238 -23.26 -6.16 -13.74
C LYS A 238 -22.89 -4.68 -13.81
N PHE A 239 -21.60 -4.37 -13.77
CA PHE A 239 -21.05 -3.04 -13.56
C PHE A 239 -20.13 -2.67 -14.71
N ASP A 240 -19.93 -1.36 -14.91
CA ASP A 240 -18.84 -0.90 -15.74
C ASP A 240 -17.47 -1.32 -15.12
N LEU A 241 -16.41 -1.15 -15.88
CA LEU A 241 -15.08 -1.62 -15.49
C LEU A 241 -14.56 -0.89 -14.23
N PHE A 242 -14.90 0.39 -14.07
CA PHE A 242 -14.50 1.17 -12.89
C PHE A 242 -15.21 0.65 -11.64
N GLU A 243 -16.52 0.49 -11.69
CA GLU A 243 -17.33 0.01 -10.55
C GLU A 243 -16.94 -1.40 -10.13
N HIS A 244 -16.62 -2.28 -11.11
CA HIS A 244 -16.04 -3.59 -10.84
C HIS A 244 -14.75 -3.47 -10.04
N SER A 245 -13.79 -2.66 -10.53
CA SER A 245 -12.50 -2.48 -9.84
C SER A 245 -12.63 -1.83 -8.47
N MET A 246 -13.61 -0.93 -8.26
CA MET A 246 -13.90 -0.38 -6.94
C MET A 246 -14.37 -1.46 -5.95
N LYS A 247 -15.18 -2.41 -6.39
CA LYS A 247 -15.61 -3.54 -5.57
C LYS A 247 -14.46 -4.49 -5.26
N VAL A 248 -13.64 -4.84 -6.26
CA VAL A 248 -12.43 -5.65 -6.06
C VAL A 248 -11.54 -5.00 -5.02
N LEU A 249 -11.33 -3.68 -5.11
CA LEU A 249 -10.51 -2.91 -4.17
C LEU A 249 -11.02 -2.99 -2.73
N ASP A 250 -12.34 -2.87 -2.51
CA ASP A 250 -12.95 -2.94 -1.17
C ASP A 250 -12.94 -4.36 -0.58
N MET A 251 -13.01 -5.39 -1.45
CA MET A 251 -13.01 -6.79 -1.03
C MET A 251 -11.59 -7.35 -0.78
N THR A 252 -10.55 -6.67 -1.25
CA THR A 252 -9.17 -7.08 -0.96
C THR A 252 -8.78 -6.71 0.49
N PRO A 253 -8.03 -7.56 1.19
CA PRO A 253 -7.46 -7.22 2.50
C PRO A 253 -6.65 -5.92 2.46
N ALA A 254 -6.43 -5.31 3.64
CA ALA A 254 -5.64 -4.08 3.77
C ALA A 254 -4.12 -4.34 3.56
N ASN A 255 -3.77 -4.85 2.41
CA ASN A 255 -2.43 -5.07 1.91
C ASN A 255 -2.21 -4.18 0.68
N LEU A 256 -1.25 -3.28 0.74
CA LEU A 256 -1.03 -2.26 -0.30
C LEU A 256 -0.79 -2.89 -1.68
N LYS A 257 0.03 -3.93 -1.76
CA LYS A 257 0.36 -4.64 -2.99
C LYS A 257 -0.88 -5.25 -3.63
N THR A 258 -1.69 -5.96 -2.84
CA THR A 258 -2.91 -6.62 -3.33
C THR A 258 -3.96 -5.61 -3.76
N ARG A 259 -4.14 -4.52 -3.00
CA ARG A 259 -5.07 -3.44 -3.36
C ARG A 259 -4.64 -2.66 -4.60
N MET A 260 -3.35 -2.41 -4.75
CA MET A 260 -2.81 -1.81 -5.96
C MET A 260 -3.02 -2.72 -7.16
N ALA A 261 -2.77 -4.02 -7.01
CA ALA A 261 -3.07 -5.00 -8.05
C ALA A 261 -4.57 -5.04 -8.37
N GLY A 262 -5.44 -5.05 -7.35
CA GLY A 262 -6.90 -5.03 -7.53
C GLY A 262 -7.42 -3.79 -8.25
N LEU A 263 -6.82 -2.62 -8.01
CA LEU A 263 -7.19 -1.39 -8.70
C LEU A 263 -6.86 -1.43 -10.21
N PHE A 264 -5.77 -2.12 -10.58
CA PHE A 264 -5.22 -2.09 -11.94
C PHE A 264 -5.37 -3.38 -12.74
N HIS A 265 -5.83 -4.51 -12.14
CA HIS A 265 -5.81 -5.83 -12.78
C HIS A 265 -6.45 -5.86 -14.17
N ASP A 266 -7.47 -5.10 -14.35
CA ASP A 266 -8.32 -5.09 -15.54
C ASP A 266 -8.15 -3.85 -16.43
N THR A 267 -7.24 -2.93 -16.13
CA THR A 267 -7.05 -1.70 -16.94
C THR A 267 -6.77 -1.98 -18.42
N GLY A 268 -6.12 -3.08 -18.75
CA GLY A 268 -5.83 -3.50 -20.12
C GLY A 268 -7.04 -3.98 -20.91
N LYS A 269 -8.21 -4.19 -20.29
CA LYS A 269 -9.43 -4.56 -20.98
C LYS A 269 -9.87 -3.54 -22.01
N ILE A 270 -9.60 -2.25 -21.75
CA ILE A 270 -9.95 -1.16 -22.68
C ILE A 270 -9.23 -1.34 -24.01
N ASP A 271 -7.93 -1.68 -23.98
CA ASP A 271 -7.08 -1.77 -25.17
C ASP A 271 -7.22 -3.13 -25.89
N THR A 272 -7.78 -4.14 -25.24
CA THR A 272 -7.95 -5.49 -25.79
C THR A 272 -9.40 -5.84 -26.12
N PHE A 273 -10.30 -4.89 -25.94
CA PHE A 273 -11.74 -5.08 -26.16
C PHE A 273 -12.10 -5.37 -27.63
N PHE A 274 -12.90 -6.41 -27.85
CA PHE A 274 -13.65 -6.60 -29.07
C PHE A 274 -14.94 -7.37 -28.78
N LEU A 275 -15.92 -7.27 -29.67
CA LEU A 275 -17.16 -8.05 -29.60
C LEU A 275 -16.99 -9.34 -30.41
N ASP A 276 -17.41 -10.47 -29.83
CA ASP A 276 -17.50 -11.71 -30.56
C ASP A 276 -18.78 -11.78 -31.43
N GLU A 277 -18.97 -12.87 -32.15
CA GLU A 277 -20.12 -13.09 -33.04
C GLU A 277 -21.48 -13.01 -32.33
N ASN A 278 -21.51 -13.20 -31.02
CA ASN A 278 -22.73 -13.12 -30.20
C ASN A 278 -22.92 -11.74 -29.55
N GLY A 279 -22.04 -10.77 -29.83
CA GLY A 279 -22.05 -9.45 -29.22
C GLY A 279 -21.51 -9.41 -27.79
N GLU A 280 -20.86 -10.48 -27.31
CA GLU A 280 -20.21 -10.56 -26.01
C GLU A 280 -18.79 -9.96 -26.08
N GLY A 281 -18.43 -9.16 -25.06
CA GLY A 281 -17.12 -8.56 -24.94
C GLY A 281 -16.03 -9.59 -24.62
N ARG A 282 -14.92 -9.51 -25.34
CA ARG A 282 -13.73 -10.35 -25.15
C ARG A 282 -12.51 -9.49 -24.92
N PHE A 283 -11.56 -9.98 -24.09
CA PHE A 283 -10.42 -9.20 -23.57
C PHE A 283 -9.14 -10.04 -23.52
N PHE A 284 -8.83 -10.79 -24.59
CA PHE A 284 -7.69 -11.70 -24.59
C PHE A 284 -6.36 -10.96 -24.37
N GLY A 285 -5.57 -11.45 -23.40
CA GLY A 285 -4.27 -10.89 -23.08
C GLY A 285 -4.30 -9.57 -22.28
N HIS A 286 -5.48 -9.12 -21.77
CA HIS A 286 -5.59 -7.89 -21.00
C HIS A 286 -4.65 -7.84 -19.79
N GLN A 287 -4.36 -8.99 -19.16
CA GLN A 287 -3.45 -9.06 -18.01
C GLN A 287 -2.03 -8.61 -18.35
N GLU A 288 -1.54 -8.90 -19.56
CA GLU A 288 -0.22 -8.44 -20.00
C GLU A 288 -0.22 -6.93 -20.26
N ILE A 289 -1.28 -6.40 -20.86
CA ILE A 289 -1.44 -4.95 -21.06
C ILE A 289 -1.59 -4.23 -19.72
N SER A 290 -2.44 -4.74 -18.81
CA SER A 290 -2.57 -4.21 -17.45
C SER A 290 -1.24 -4.16 -16.71
N LYS A 291 -0.42 -5.21 -16.84
CA LYS A 291 0.91 -5.31 -16.25
C LYS A 291 1.85 -4.19 -16.75
N GLU A 292 1.89 -3.92 -18.05
CA GLU A 292 2.73 -2.83 -18.58
C GLU A 292 2.20 -1.44 -18.19
N ILE A 293 0.88 -1.26 -18.15
CA ILE A 293 0.23 -0.02 -17.67
C ILE A 293 0.66 0.28 -16.24
N ILE A 294 0.41 -0.66 -15.31
CA ILE A 294 0.72 -0.45 -13.88
C ILE A 294 2.23 -0.31 -13.64
N LYS A 295 3.07 -1.03 -14.38
CA LYS A 295 4.54 -0.93 -14.27
C LYS A 295 5.01 0.50 -14.50
N ASN A 296 4.52 1.15 -15.54
CA ASN A 296 4.87 2.52 -15.87
C ASN A 296 4.38 3.48 -14.79
N ARG A 297 3.14 3.31 -14.31
CA ARG A 297 2.54 4.12 -13.25
C ARG A 297 3.30 4.00 -11.93
N LEU A 298 3.63 2.79 -11.49
CA LEU A 298 4.38 2.57 -10.25
C LEU A 298 5.80 3.12 -10.31
N LYS A 299 6.46 3.06 -11.47
CA LYS A 299 7.77 3.71 -11.69
C LYS A 299 7.68 5.23 -11.59
N GLU A 300 6.67 5.83 -12.21
CA GLU A 300 6.42 7.28 -12.13
C GLU A 300 6.20 7.72 -10.68
N LEU A 301 5.42 6.98 -9.92
CA LEU A 301 5.15 7.25 -8.50
C LEU A 301 6.31 6.84 -7.57
N LYS A 302 7.46 6.41 -8.13
CA LYS A 302 8.68 6.08 -7.37
C LYS A 302 8.50 4.97 -6.34
N TYR A 303 7.71 3.93 -6.68
CA TYR A 303 7.65 2.74 -5.83
C TYR A 303 8.98 1.95 -5.88
N PRO A 304 9.33 1.24 -4.77
CA PRO A 304 10.50 0.38 -4.75
C PRO A 304 10.41 -0.76 -5.77
N LYS A 305 11.54 -1.15 -6.37
CA LYS A 305 11.62 -2.20 -7.40
C LYS A 305 10.91 -3.49 -6.97
N LYS A 306 11.20 -4.00 -5.76
CA LYS A 306 10.58 -5.23 -5.23
C LYS A 306 9.06 -5.12 -5.10
N PHE A 307 8.53 -3.95 -4.70
CA PHE A 307 7.09 -3.71 -4.64
C PHE A 307 6.47 -3.78 -6.04
N ILE A 308 7.12 -3.14 -7.03
CA ILE A 308 6.68 -3.18 -8.43
C ILE A 308 6.64 -4.63 -8.92
N GLU A 309 7.74 -5.37 -8.83
CA GLU A 309 7.83 -6.76 -9.30
C GLU A 309 6.74 -7.66 -8.71
N ASN A 310 6.51 -7.57 -7.40
CA ASN A 310 5.49 -8.36 -6.73
C ASN A 310 4.07 -7.97 -7.15
N THR A 311 3.79 -6.66 -7.33
CA THR A 311 2.49 -6.18 -7.78
C THR A 311 2.20 -6.62 -9.22
N LEU A 312 3.20 -6.51 -10.11
CA LEU A 312 3.08 -6.95 -11.50
C LEU A 312 2.78 -8.45 -11.61
N LEU A 313 3.40 -9.25 -10.75
CA LEU A 313 3.16 -10.67 -10.69
C LEU A 313 1.70 -11.01 -10.32
N LEU A 314 1.11 -10.28 -9.39
CA LEU A 314 -0.29 -10.45 -9.04
C LEU A 314 -1.22 -10.09 -10.21
N VAL A 315 -0.96 -8.96 -10.89
CA VAL A 315 -1.75 -8.53 -12.06
C VAL A 315 -1.61 -9.53 -13.20
N GLU A 316 -0.41 -10.01 -13.50
CA GLU A 316 -0.17 -11.00 -14.57
C GLU A 316 -0.88 -12.32 -14.30
N ARG A 317 -0.96 -12.73 -13.01
CA ARG A 317 -1.44 -14.06 -12.61
C ARG A 317 -2.87 -14.08 -12.08
N HIS A 318 -3.58 -12.94 -12.02
CA HIS A 318 -4.94 -12.93 -11.48
C HIS A 318 -5.88 -13.86 -12.24
N MET A 319 -5.66 -14.05 -13.56
CA MET A 319 -6.43 -14.97 -14.40
C MET A 319 -5.97 -16.44 -14.29
N ASP A 320 -4.86 -16.76 -13.59
CA ASP A 320 -4.41 -18.15 -13.35
C ASP A 320 -5.37 -18.89 -12.37
N ASN A 321 -6.67 -18.59 -12.43
CA ASN A 321 -7.74 -19.24 -11.68
C ASN A 321 -8.27 -20.44 -12.46
N THR A 322 -8.47 -21.58 -11.80
CA THR A 322 -8.99 -22.80 -12.40
C THR A 322 -10.29 -23.23 -11.71
N ASN A 323 -11.20 -23.87 -12.45
CA ASN A 323 -12.44 -24.38 -11.86
C ASN A 323 -12.20 -25.43 -10.77
N THR A 324 -11.04 -26.11 -10.81
CA THR A 324 -10.66 -27.10 -9.80
C THR A 324 -9.18 -27.05 -9.54
N TYR A 325 -8.78 -26.71 -8.31
CA TYR A 325 -7.42 -26.78 -7.86
C TYR A 325 -7.05 -28.19 -7.36
N THR A 326 -5.86 -28.64 -7.73
CA THR A 326 -5.23 -29.86 -7.22
C THR A 326 -3.91 -29.46 -6.53
N LYS A 327 -3.36 -30.34 -5.67
CA LYS A 327 -2.02 -30.10 -5.06
C LYS A 327 -0.96 -29.77 -6.13
N LYS A 328 -1.00 -30.48 -7.26
CA LYS A 328 -0.08 -30.23 -8.39
C LYS A 328 -0.25 -28.81 -8.97
N SER A 329 -1.47 -28.36 -9.22
CA SER A 329 -1.72 -27.02 -9.76
C SER A 329 -1.33 -25.93 -8.76
N VAL A 330 -1.64 -26.12 -7.47
CA VAL A 330 -1.23 -25.18 -6.41
C VAL A 330 0.30 -25.11 -6.28
N ARG A 331 1.01 -26.24 -6.31
CA ARG A 331 2.49 -26.24 -6.31
C ARG A 331 3.06 -25.52 -7.51
N LYS A 332 2.49 -25.75 -8.71
CA LYS A 332 2.92 -25.05 -9.94
C LYS A 332 2.72 -23.54 -9.79
N LEU A 333 1.60 -23.11 -9.23
CA LEU A 333 1.31 -21.69 -8.98
C LEU A 333 2.26 -21.11 -7.91
N LEU A 334 2.47 -21.82 -6.81
CA LEU A 334 3.43 -21.44 -5.76
C LEU A 334 4.84 -21.23 -6.29
N ARG A 335 5.31 -22.12 -7.19
CA ARG A 335 6.62 -21.95 -7.85
C ARG A 335 6.69 -20.71 -8.74
N LYS A 336 5.58 -20.32 -9.39
CA LYS A 336 5.53 -19.13 -10.25
C LYS A 336 5.52 -17.83 -9.46
N VAL A 337 4.77 -17.77 -8.36
CA VAL A 337 4.50 -16.51 -7.64
C VAL A 337 5.30 -16.36 -6.34
N GLY A 338 5.83 -17.47 -5.81
CA GLY A 338 6.60 -17.51 -4.57
C GLY A 338 5.75 -17.44 -3.30
N ASP A 339 6.38 -17.86 -2.18
CA ASP A 339 5.73 -17.94 -0.84
C ASP A 339 5.16 -16.58 -0.39
N GLU A 340 5.82 -15.47 -0.75
CA GLU A 340 5.44 -14.11 -0.35
C GLU A 340 4.24 -13.50 -1.13
N ASN A 341 3.81 -14.14 -2.23
CA ASN A 341 2.77 -13.60 -3.11
C ASN A 341 1.55 -14.51 -3.26
N ILE A 342 1.66 -15.79 -2.92
CA ILE A 342 0.62 -16.78 -3.22
C ILE A 342 -0.70 -16.49 -2.48
N TYR A 343 -0.64 -16.07 -1.22
CA TYR A 343 -1.83 -15.68 -0.47
C TYR A 343 -2.48 -14.42 -1.02
N ASP A 344 -1.66 -13.43 -1.37
CA ASP A 344 -2.12 -12.18 -1.98
C ASP A 344 -2.79 -12.42 -3.34
N LEU A 345 -2.26 -13.37 -4.12
CA LEU A 345 -2.89 -13.77 -5.39
C LEU A 345 -4.28 -14.40 -5.15
N PHE A 346 -4.39 -15.31 -4.20
CA PHE A 346 -5.69 -15.91 -3.86
C PHE A 346 -6.67 -14.88 -3.27
N ASP A 347 -6.18 -13.89 -2.54
CA ASP A 347 -7.02 -12.81 -2.02
C ASP A 347 -7.53 -11.90 -3.16
N LEU A 348 -6.67 -11.58 -4.14
CA LEU A 348 -7.06 -10.84 -5.34
C LEU A 348 -8.08 -11.62 -6.17
N GLN A 349 -7.82 -12.89 -6.48
CA GLN A 349 -8.74 -13.75 -7.24
C GLN A 349 -10.09 -13.91 -6.53
N LYS A 350 -10.08 -14.03 -5.20
CA LYS A 350 -11.32 -14.09 -4.43
C LYS A 350 -12.11 -12.79 -4.52
N ALA A 351 -11.44 -11.64 -4.38
CA ALA A 351 -12.09 -10.33 -4.49
C ALA A 351 -12.66 -10.10 -5.89
N ASP A 352 -11.95 -10.50 -6.93
CA ASP A 352 -12.39 -10.43 -8.33
C ASP A 352 -13.65 -11.25 -8.55
N VAL A 353 -13.66 -12.55 -8.20
CA VAL A 353 -14.82 -13.43 -8.32
C VAL A 353 -16.04 -12.86 -7.56
N LEU A 354 -15.87 -12.41 -6.32
CA LEU A 354 -16.96 -11.83 -5.52
C LEU A 354 -17.51 -10.51 -6.10
N SER A 355 -16.77 -9.88 -7.02
CA SER A 355 -17.17 -8.64 -7.69
C SER A 355 -17.93 -8.89 -9.00
N THR A 356 -18.09 -10.15 -9.42
CA THR A 356 -18.84 -10.57 -10.62
C THR A 356 -20.27 -11.03 -10.28
N VAL A 357 -20.98 -11.55 -11.26
CA VAL A 357 -22.30 -12.19 -11.07
C VAL A 357 -22.18 -13.55 -10.39
N HIS A 358 -21.06 -14.22 -10.61
CA HIS A 358 -20.74 -15.54 -10.08
C HIS A 358 -19.85 -15.40 -8.85
N ASP A 359 -20.42 -15.46 -7.66
CA ASP A 359 -19.73 -15.24 -6.38
C ASP A 359 -19.17 -16.53 -5.73
N ASN A 360 -19.08 -17.63 -6.49
CA ASN A 360 -18.58 -18.90 -5.97
C ASN A 360 -17.04 -18.88 -5.83
N THR A 361 -16.57 -18.81 -4.59
CA THR A 361 -15.16 -18.83 -4.23
C THR A 361 -14.68 -20.17 -3.66
N GLU A 362 -15.46 -21.23 -3.72
CA GLU A 362 -15.12 -22.55 -3.14
C GLU A 362 -13.81 -23.11 -3.69
N ASN A 363 -13.55 -22.93 -5.00
CA ASN A 363 -12.30 -23.36 -5.63
C ASN A 363 -11.08 -22.65 -5.03
N ILE A 364 -11.18 -21.34 -4.75
CA ILE A 364 -10.09 -20.54 -4.15
C ILE A 364 -9.89 -20.93 -2.68
N LEU A 365 -10.97 -21.17 -1.94
CA LEU A 365 -10.90 -21.66 -0.56
C LEU A 365 -10.24 -23.06 -0.50
N ASN A 366 -10.59 -23.93 -1.46
CA ASN A 366 -9.93 -25.23 -1.61
C ASN A 366 -8.44 -25.06 -1.95
N ALA A 367 -8.08 -24.12 -2.84
CA ALA A 367 -6.69 -23.83 -3.17
C ALA A 367 -5.90 -23.40 -1.93
N LYS A 368 -6.46 -22.54 -1.06
CA LYS A 368 -5.84 -22.14 0.20
C LYS A 368 -5.63 -23.33 1.15
N LYS A 369 -6.63 -24.21 1.26
CA LYS A 369 -6.51 -25.43 2.07
C LYS A 369 -5.42 -26.36 1.55
N LEU A 370 -5.37 -26.59 0.24
CA LEU A 370 -4.32 -27.38 -0.40
C LEU A 370 -2.94 -26.75 -0.22
N LEU A 371 -2.86 -25.41 -0.25
CA LEU A 371 -1.61 -24.67 0.03
C LEU A 371 -1.13 -24.94 1.47
N GLU A 372 -2.01 -24.85 2.47
CA GLU A 372 -1.66 -25.17 3.87
C GLU A 372 -1.13 -26.60 4.00
N GLU A 373 -1.77 -27.59 3.34
CA GLU A 373 -1.29 -28.95 3.33
C GLU A 373 0.12 -29.08 2.70
N ILE A 374 0.38 -28.33 1.59
CA ILE A 374 1.68 -28.28 0.92
C ILE A 374 2.74 -27.64 1.83
N LEU A 375 2.40 -26.52 2.49
CA LEU A 375 3.32 -25.81 3.36
C LEU A 375 3.70 -26.61 4.61
N ASN A 376 2.77 -27.42 5.12
CA ASN A 376 2.97 -28.29 6.28
C ASN A 376 3.59 -29.66 5.90
N SER A 377 3.75 -29.97 4.61
CA SER A 377 4.38 -31.20 4.16
C SER A 377 5.91 -31.09 4.22
N ASN A 378 6.60 -32.22 4.38
CA ASN A 378 8.06 -32.31 4.27
C ASN A 378 8.56 -32.34 2.82
N THR A 379 7.68 -32.12 1.84
CA THR A 379 8.04 -32.16 0.43
C THR A 379 8.86 -30.92 0.07
N PRO A 380 9.99 -31.05 -0.61
CA PRO A 380 10.78 -29.92 -1.08
C PRO A 380 9.96 -28.97 -1.96
N ARG A 381 10.12 -27.68 -1.74
CA ARG A 381 9.45 -26.61 -2.48
C ARG A 381 10.40 -25.85 -3.41
N LYS A 382 11.70 -25.95 -3.12
CA LYS A 382 12.80 -25.35 -3.87
C LYS A 382 13.83 -26.40 -4.24
N LYS A 383 14.59 -26.14 -5.30
CA LYS A 383 15.63 -27.04 -5.78
C LYS A 383 16.73 -27.29 -4.76
N ASP A 384 17.06 -26.29 -3.94
CA ASP A 384 18.08 -26.37 -2.88
C ASP A 384 17.68 -27.23 -1.68
N GLN A 385 16.41 -27.64 -1.59
CA GLN A 385 15.89 -28.54 -0.56
C GLN A 385 15.91 -30.03 -0.99
N ILE A 386 16.35 -30.31 -2.22
CA ILE A 386 16.38 -31.67 -2.75
C ILE A 386 17.70 -32.29 -2.39
N ASP A 387 17.67 -33.50 -1.80
CA ASP A 387 18.82 -34.27 -1.36
C ASP A 387 19.53 -34.95 -2.56
N PHE A 388 19.77 -34.14 -3.62
CA PHE A 388 20.45 -34.59 -4.83
C PHE A 388 20.91 -33.38 -5.66
N SER A 389 22.14 -33.48 -6.18
CA SER A 389 22.82 -32.40 -6.89
C SER A 389 23.47 -32.87 -8.22
N GLY A 390 24.01 -31.89 -8.96
CA GLY A 390 24.82 -32.22 -10.17
C GLY A 390 26.05 -33.07 -9.89
N ASN A 391 26.67 -32.87 -8.72
CA ASN A 391 27.82 -33.68 -8.31
C ASN A 391 27.43 -35.15 -8.12
N ASP A 392 26.24 -35.41 -7.59
CA ASP A 392 25.75 -36.79 -7.42
C ASP A 392 25.51 -37.48 -8.77
N LEU A 393 25.11 -36.75 -9.81
CA LEU A 393 25.02 -37.26 -11.18
C LEU A 393 26.39 -37.61 -11.74
N ILE A 394 27.42 -36.79 -11.49
CA ILE A 394 28.79 -37.04 -11.91
C ILE A 394 29.35 -38.31 -11.21
N GLU A 395 29.10 -38.46 -9.89
CA GLU A 395 29.49 -39.63 -9.12
C GLU A 395 28.91 -40.96 -9.69
N ILE A 396 27.74 -40.94 -10.28
CA ILE A 396 27.10 -42.12 -10.92
C ILE A 396 27.40 -42.26 -12.39
N GLY A 397 28.34 -41.45 -12.97
CA GLY A 397 28.92 -41.63 -14.27
C GLY A 397 28.46 -40.70 -15.40
N PHE A 398 27.61 -39.67 -15.11
CA PHE A 398 27.23 -38.71 -16.15
C PHE A 398 28.31 -37.63 -16.32
N LYS A 399 28.49 -37.18 -17.57
CA LYS A 399 29.44 -36.11 -17.91
C LYS A 399 28.80 -34.74 -17.73
N GLU A 400 29.59 -33.74 -17.35
CA GLU A 400 29.15 -32.35 -17.33
C GLU A 400 28.68 -31.92 -18.72
N GLY A 401 27.51 -31.26 -18.76
CA GLY A 401 26.94 -30.77 -20.00
C GLY A 401 25.43 -30.49 -19.90
N LYS A 402 24.83 -30.19 -21.05
CA LYS A 402 23.43 -29.88 -21.16
C LYS A 402 22.51 -31.01 -20.69
N GLU A 403 22.87 -32.25 -21.02
CA GLU A 403 22.12 -33.46 -20.64
C GLU A 403 22.03 -33.61 -19.10
N LEU A 404 23.15 -33.41 -18.38
CA LEU A 404 23.17 -33.43 -16.92
C LEU A 404 22.18 -32.46 -16.33
N GLY A 405 22.10 -31.23 -16.90
CA GLY A 405 21.13 -30.20 -16.49
C GLY A 405 19.67 -30.60 -16.75
N GLU A 406 19.40 -31.30 -17.86
CA GLU A 406 18.07 -31.81 -18.21
C GLU A 406 17.62 -32.93 -17.25
N ILE A 407 18.49 -33.88 -16.96
CA ILE A 407 18.23 -34.97 -16.00
C ILE A 407 17.96 -34.38 -14.60
N LEU A 408 18.81 -33.46 -14.17
CA LEU A 408 18.68 -32.84 -12.87
C LEU A 408 17.33 -32.06 -12.73
N ASN A 409 16.95 -31.34 -13.78
CA ASN A 409 15.64 -30.64 -13.81
C ASN A 409 14.46 -31.62 -13.80
N GLU A 410 14.56 -32.76 -14.48
CA GLU A 410 13.55 -33.82 -14.44
C GLU A 410 13.42 -34.40 -13.03
N VAL A 411 14.51 -34.77 -12.39
CA VAL A 411 14.53 -35.28 -11.01
C VAL A 411 13.89 -34.25 -10.06
N TYR A 412 14.30 -32.99 -10.15
CA TYR A 412 13.71 -31.91 -9.31
C TYR A 412 12.20 -31.78 -9.49
N ASN A 413 11.73 -31.89 -10.74
CA ASN A 413 10.29 -31.82 -11.00
C ASN A 413 9.54 -33.03 -10.42
N LEU A 414 10.12 -34.25 -10.55
CA LEU A 414 9.50 -35.46 -10.01
C LEU A 414 9.43 -35.46 -8.49
N VAL A 415 10.49 -35.01 -7.82
CA VAL A 415 10.55 -34.91 -6.35
C VAL A 415 9.56 -33.81 -5.86
N MET A 416 9.59 -32.64 -6.48
CA MET A 416 8.68 -31.55 -6.13
C MET A 416 7.20 -31.86 -6.44
N ASP A 417 6.92 -32.76 -7.40
CA ASP A 417 5.55 -33.22 -7.72
C ASP A 417 5.14 -34.48 -6.91
N GLU A 418 5.95 -34.90 -5.90
CA GLU A 418 5.75 -36.10 -5.07
C GLU A 418 5.66 -37.42 -5.85
N LYS A 419 6.28 -37.48 -7.03
CA LYS A 419 6.34 -38.67 -7.85
C LYS A 419 7.62 -39.51 -7.60
N LEU A 420 8.61 -38.91 -6.95
CA LEU A 420 9.85 -39.50 -6.52
C LEU A 420 10.17 -39.03 -5.10
N GLU A 421 10.54 -39.97 -4.23
CA GLU A 421 10.87 -39.65 -2.83
C GLU A 421 12.17 -38.82 -2.76
N ASN A 422 12.21 -37.81 -1.92
CA ASN A 422 13.40 -36.97 -1.69
C ASN A 422 14.43 -37.73 -0.84
N LYS A 423 14.98 -38.79 -1.41
CA LYS A 423 16.07 -39.58 -0.84
C LYS A 423 17.07 -39.88 -1.93
N LYS A 424 18.35 -39.63 -1.68
CA LYS A 424 19.45 -39.87 -2.64
C LYS A 424 19.41 -41.30 -3.24
N SER A 425 19.12 -42.31 -2.42
CA SER A 425 19.03 -43.71 -2.85
C SER A 425 17.90 -43.96 -3.87
N GLU A 426 16.71 -43.41 -3.64
CA GLU A 426 15.58 -43.58 -4.56
C GLU A 426 15.76 -42.80 -5.85
N ILE A 427 16.35 -41.59 -5.75
CA ILE A 427 16.69 -40.78 -6.92
C ILE A 427 17.73 -41.50 -7.80
N VAL A 428 18.79 -42.01 -7.21
CA VAL A 428 19.82 -42.80 -7.95
C VAL A 428 19.21 -44.03 -8.62
N LYS A 429 18.34 -44.76 -7.91
CA LYS A 429 17.65 -45.93 -8.46
C LYS A 429 16.77 -45.55 -9.67
N TYR A 430 16.02 -44.44 -9.57
CA TYR A 430 15.23 -43.93 -10.68
C TYR A 430 16.09 -43.61 -11.90
N ILE A 431 17.19 -42.88 -11.70
CA ILE A 431 18.11 -42.48 -12.78
C ILE A 431 18.74 -43.68 -13.45
N LYS A 432 19.26 -44.63 -12.67
CA LYS A 432 19.86 -45.88 -13.20
C LYS A 432 18.82 -46.67 -14.01
N ASN A 433 17.59 -46.81 -13.54
CA ASN A 433 16.56 -47.55 -14.27
C ASN A 433 16.17 -46.87 -15.57
N LYS A 434 16.17 -45.54 -15.63
CA LYS A 434 15.74 -44.81 -16.81
C LYS A 434 16.85 -44.62 -17.85
N TYR A 435 18.04 -44.27 -17.39
CA TYR A 435 19.12 -43.82 -18.26
C TYR A 435 20.21 -44.91 -18.52
N ASN A 436 20.47 -45.84 -17.58
CA ASN A 436 21.39 -46.97 -17.85
C ASN A 436 20.81 -47.99 -18.83
N ASN A 437 19.54 -47.91 -19.21
CA ASN A 437 18.99 -48.74 -20.30
C ASN A 437 19.23 -48.12 -21.69
N LEU A 438 19.75 -46.89 -21.78
CA LEU A 438 20.06 -46.24 -23.05
C LEU A 438 21.45 -46.66 -23.61
N ASP A 439 22.39 -47.05 -22.74
CA ASP A 439 23.75 -47.50 -23.15
C ASP A 439 23.83 -48.95 -23.63
N ARG A 440 22.71 -49.69 -23.76
CA ARG A 440 22.68 -51.06 -24.28
C ARG A 440 22.36 -51.18 -25.78
N ASN A 441 22.19 -50.05 -26.48
CA ASN A 441 21.88 -50.03 -27.91
C ASN A 441 22.93 -49.27 -28.76
N TYR A 442 24.22 -49.29 -28.38
CA TYR A 442 25.33 -48.89 -29.26
C TYR A 442 26.44 -49.90 -29.16
#